data_16d561a370c6b88eac26c76fefc81baa
#
_entry.id   16d561a370c6b88eac26c76fefc81baa
#
_cell.length_a   1.000
_cell.length_b   1.000
_cell.length_c   1.000
_cell.angle_alpha   90.00
_cell.angle_beta   90.00
_cell.angle_gamma   90.00
#
_symmetry.space_group_name_H-M   'P 1'
#
loop_
_entity.id
_entity.type
_entity.pdbx_description
1 polymer ?
#
loop_
_entity_poly.entity_id
_entity_poly.type
_entity_poly.pdbx_seq_one_letter_code
_entity_poly.pdbx_strand_id
1 'polypeptide(L)'
;MDASRTDALRNAGRPPAVGAGVAARRLPVVDLRRAADRARTRTDWLDSRHSFAFGQHYDPTNTSYGVLLAHNEDVVRAGAGFDDHHHREVEIVTWVLRGALVHQDAAGHRGVVRPGVVQRMSAGSGVVHSERNDAGRRDPECDAEDDLHLVQMWIAPDSAGGDPDYEQGELDDAALRGGLVAVASGRADRGAAVRIGNRDAVLLAARLELGQSVALPDAPFLHLFVAVGAVDVAGGALDVTGGSVDLTGGAVGDVVDLQAGNGVALWAGDAARLTGAGGPVVTATAQAEVLVWEMYATLD
;
A
#
# COMPACT_ATOMS: atom_id res chain seq x y z
N MET A 1 -19.23 -64.45 -40.26
CA MET A 1 -18.42 -65.02 -39.20
C MET A 1 -17.78 -63.86 -38.52
N ASP A 2 -18.05 -63.40 -37.41
CA ASP A 2 -18.94 -63.44 -36.30
C ASP A 2 -18.70 -62.08 -35.56
N ALA A 3 -19.74 -61.29 -35.56
CA ALA A 3 -19.67 -59.88 -35.00
C ALA A 3 -20.34 -59.89 -33.63
N SER A 4 -19.72 -60.55 -32.65
CA SER A 4 -20.30 -60.63 -31.31
C SER A 4 -19.28 -60.73 -30.17
N ARG A 5 -18.34 -59.74 -30.06
CA ARG A 5 -17.44 -59.66 -28.89
C ARG A 5 -16.86 -58.26 -28.62
N THR A 6 -17.62 -57.19 -28.76
CA THR A 6 -17.14 -55.84 -28.41
C THR A 6 -18.15 -54.97 -27.64
N ASP A 7 -19.09 -55.58 -26.92
CA ASP A 7 -20.11 -54.76 -26.22
C ASP A 7 -20.19 -54.99 -24.67
N ALA A 8 -19.11 -55.43 -24.05
CA ALA A 8 -19.10 -55.73 -22.57
C ALA A 8 -18.16 -54.86 -21.71
N LEU A 9 -17.62 -53.71 -22.23
CA LEU A 9 -16.72 -52.85 -21.46
C LEU A 9 -17.13 -51.37 -21.41
N ARG A 10 -18.41 -51.05 -21.53
CA ARG A 10 -18.92 -49.66 -21.43
C ARG A 10 -19.87 -49.45 -20.25
N ASN A 11 -19.63 -50.04 -19.09
CA ASN A 11 -20.41 -49.71 -17.89
C ASN A 11 -19.60 -49.86 -16.60
N ALA A 12 -18.41 -49.23 -16.54
CA ALA A 12 -17.73 -48.99 -15.26
C ALA A 12 -18.17 -47.61 -14.76
N GLY A 13 -18.99 -47.62 -13.73
CA GLY A 13 -19.59 -46.44 -13.14
C GLY A 13 -18.55 -45.39 -12.79
N ARG A 14 -18.84 -44.15 -13.16
CA ARG A 14 -18.13 -42.94 -12.75
C ARG A 14 -18.14 -42.89 -11.20
N PRO A 15 -17.00 -42.77 -10.53
CA PRO A 15 -17.01 -42.59 -9.06
C PRO A 15 -17.78 -41.30 -8.70
N PRO A 16 -18.48 -41.27 -7.56
CA PRO A 16 -19.18 -40.07 -7.13
C PRO A 16 -18.18 -38.93 -7.00
N ALA A 17 -18.57 -37.74 -7.47
CA ALA A 17 -17.79 -36.52 -7.28
C ALA A 17 -17.49 -36.37 -5.79
N VAL A 18 -16.22 -36.43 -5.43
CA VAL A 18 -15.75 -36.09 -4.09
C VAL A 18 -16.19 -34.65 -3.85
N GLY A 19 -17.03 -34.46 -2.86
CA GLY A 19 -17.57 -33.18 -2.50
C GLY A 19 -16.44 -32.15 -2.40
N ALA A 20 -16.68 -30.95 -2.95
CA ALA A 20 -15.78 -29.82 -2.82
C ALA A 20 -15.47 -29.66 -1.32
N GLY A 21 -14.27 -30.08 -0.93
CA GLY A 21 -13.79 -29.87 0.42
C GLY A 21 -13.90 -28.39 0.71
N VAL A 22 -14.57 -28.04 1.80
CA VAL A 22 -14.58 -26.69 2.37
C VAL A 22 -13.10 -26.37 2.56
N ALA A 23 -12.55 -25.50 1.68
CA ALA A 23 -11.19 -25.01 1.85
C ALA A 23 -11.07 -24.48 3.27
N ALA A 24 -10.18 -25.05 4.07
CA ALA A 24 -9.97 -24.62 5.44
C ALA A 24 -9.73 -23.10 5.39
N ARG A 25 -10.66 -22.33 5.94
CA ARG A 25 -10.56 -20.87 6.01
C ARG A 25 -9.27 -20.59 6.81
N ARG A 26 -8.25 -20.09 6.14
CA ARG A 26 -7.06 -19.62 6.86
C ARG A 26 -7.50 -18.54 7.83
N LEU A 27 -6.99 -18.59 9.05
CA LEU A 27 -7.22 -17.52 10.02
C LEU A 27 -6.67 -16.20 9.45
N PRO A 28 -7.32 -15.07 9.75
CA PRO A 28 -6.79 -13.78 9.37
C PRO A 28 -5.44 -13.56 10.06
N VAL A 29 -4.52 -12.95 9.35
CA VAL A 29 -3.20 -12.60 9.88
C VAL A 29 -3.10 -11.09 9.95
N VAL A 30 -2.68 -10.58 11.12
CA VAL A 30 -2.36 -9.16 11.34
C VAL A 30 -0.89 -9.06 11.67
N ASP A 31 -0.11 -8.48 10.76
CA ASP A 31 1.31 -8.18 10.95
C ASP A 31 1.47 -6.68 11.23
N LEU A 32 1.74 -6.35 12.48
CA LEU A 32 1.89 -4.96 12.94
C LEU A 32 3.32 -4.49 12.72
N ARG A 33 3.47 -3.35 12.05
CA ARG A 33 4.74 -2.68 11.79
C ARG A 33 4.74 -1.33 12.48
N ARG A 34 5.32 -1.27 13.69
CA ARG A 34 5.36 -0.04 14.48
C ARG A 34 6.34 0.96 13.89
N ALA A 35 6.01 2.24 13.97
CA ALA A 35 6.86 3.34 13.50
C ALA A 35 8.28 3.28 14.09
N ALA A 36 8.38 2.87 15.37
CA ALA A 36 9.64 2.76 16.09
C ALA A 36 10.54 1.63 15.59
N ASP A 37 9.93 0.57 15.03
CA ASP A 37 10.64 -0.65 14.60
C ASP A 37 11.04 -0.60 13.12
N ARG A 38 10.56 0.39 12.37
CA ARG A 38 10.91 0.58 10.97
C ARG A 38 12.39 0.95 10.83
N ALA A 39 13.07 0.32 9.87
CA ALA A 39 14.44 0.69 9.52
C ALA A 39 14.51 2.17 9.15
N ARG A 40 15.58 2.85 9.53
CA ARG A 40 15.71 4.30 9.39
C ARG A 40 17.04 4.70 8.76
N THR A 41 16.97 5.51 7.71
CA THR A 41 18.13 6.18 7.12
C THR A 41 18.11 7.65 7.52
N ARG A 42 19.20 8.15 8.08
CA ARG A 42 19.37 9.58 8.42
C ARG A 42 20.63 10.13 7.80
N THR A 43 20.48 11.27 7.17
CA THR A 43 21.58 12.12 6.67
C THR A 43 21.37 13.55 7.16
N ASP A 44 22.18 14.49 6.69
CA ASP A 44 22.03 15.91 7.04
C ASP A 44 20.73 16.53 6.45
N TRP A 45 20.17 15.91 5.42
CA TRP A 45 19.03 16.44 4.68
C TRP A 45 17.83 15.51 4.60
N LEU A 46 17.98 14.22 4.96
CA LEU A 46 16.96 13.19 4.84
C LEU A 46 16.76 12.46 6.17
N ASP A 47 15.51 12.28 6.57
CA ASP A 47 15.09 11.34 7.59
C ASP A 47 14.04 10.40 6.96
N SER A 48 14.43 9.16 6.63
CA SER A 48 13.62 8.19 5.92
C SER A 48 13.36 6.97 6.79
N ARG A 49 12.10 6.53 6.85
CA ARG A 49 11.68 5.28 7.52
C ARG A 49 11.15 4.30 6.50
N HIS A 50 11.65 3.05 6.56
CA HIS A 50 11.38 2.01 5.59
C HIS A 50 10.50 0.92 6.18
N SER A 51 9.36 0.61 5.56
CA SER A 51 8.48 -0.49 5.98
C SER A 51 8.92 -1.84 5.43
N PHE A 52 9.83 -1.85 4.45
CA PHE A 52 10.40 -3.04 3.80
C PHE A 52 11.92 -2.96 3.79
N ALA A 53 12.58 -4.06 3.41
CA ALA A 53 14.00 -4.05 3.09
C ALA A 53 14.29 -2.99 2.02
N PHE A 54 15.16 -2.03 2.32
CA PHE A 54 15.46 -0.92 1.42
C PHE A 54 16.91 -0.45 1.58
N GLY A 55 17.59 -0.22 0.45
CA GLY A 55 18.97 0.24 0.45
C GLY A 55 19.91 -0.67 1.27
N GLN A 56 20.56 -0.09 2.29
CA GLN A 56 21.45 -0.84 3.19
C GLN A 56 20.72 -1.64 4.28
N HIS A 57 19.41 -1.45 4.43
CA HIS A 57 18.59 -2.16 5.42
C HIS A 57 17.96 -3.40 4.79
N TYR A 58 18.78 -4.41 4.50
CA TYR A 58 18.32 -5.63 3.85
C TYR A 58 17.82 -6.66 4.87
N ASP A 59 16.56 -7.07 4.69
CA ASP A 59 15.90 -8.16 5.41
C ASP A 59 15.21 -9.08 4.40
N PRO A 60 15.75 -10.30 4.17
CA PRO A 60 15.18 -11.22 3.18
C PRO A 60 13.77 -11.71 3.53
N THR A 61 13.32 -11.54 4.77
CA THR A 61 11.97 -11.92 5.22
C THR A 61 10.95 -10.78 5.06
N ASN A 62 11.40 -9.58 4.64
CA ASN A 62 10.60 -8.38 4.56
C ASN A 62 10.83 -7.60 3.26
N THR A 63 10.85 -8.29 2.12
CA THR A 63 11.12 -7.69 0.80
C THR A 63 9.87 -7.16 0.10
N SER A 64 8.67 -7.69 0.46
CA SER A 64 7.41 -7.32 -0.16
C SER A 64 6.21 -7.70 0.71
N TYR A 65 5.04 -7.17 0.35
CA TYR A 65 3.75 -7.64 0.85
C TYR A 65 2.68 -7.44 -0.23
N GLY A 66 2.00 -8.51 -0.64
CA GLY A 66 1.22 -8.48 -1.87
C GLY A 66 2.12 -8.11 -3.05
N VAL A 67 1.77 -7.08 -3.79
CA VAL A 67 2.58 -6.52 -4.89
C VAL A 67 3.36 -5.27 -4.51
N LEU A 68 3.31 -4.86 -3.24
CA LEU A 68 4.00 -3.70 -2.69
C LEU A 68 5.46 -4.06 -2.35
N LEU A 69 6.41 -3.33 -2.92
CA LEU A 69 7.86 -3.55 -2.83
C LEU A 69 8.54 -2.60 -1.84
N ALA A 70 8.05 -1.36 -1.76
CA ALA A 70 8.57 -0.35 -0.86
C ALA A 70 7.44 0.55 -0.35
N HIS A 71 7.60 1.02 0.88
CA HIS A 71 6.74 2.02 1.50
C HIS A 71 7.61 2.83 2.45
N ASN A 72 8.10 3.96 1.95
CA ASN A 72 9.01 4.84 2.65
C ASN A 72 8.27 6.10 3.08
N GLU A 73 8.56 6.56 4.27
CA GLU A 73 8.12 7.84 4.80
C GLU A 73 9.34 8.74 4.96
N ASP A 74 9.38 9.83 4.20
CA ASP A 74 10.55 10.67 4.05
C ASP A 74 10.28 12.10 4.51
N VAL A 75 11.19 12.63 5.32
CA VAL A 75 11.27 14.06 5.61
C VAL A 75 12.54 14.60 4.97
N VAL A 76 12.35 15.49 3.98
CA VAL A 76 13.43 16.08 3.17
C VAL A 76 13.54 17.56 3.51
N ARG A 77 14.73 18.01 3.92
CA ARG A 77 14.96 19.41 4.25
C ARG A 77 14.78 20.34 3.06
N ALA A 78 14.39 21.57 3.35
CA ALA A 78 14.27 22.64 2.36
C ALA A 78 15.55 22.78 1.53
N GLY A 79 15.41 22.88 0.21
CA GLY A 79 16.50 23.02 -0.75
C GLY A 79 17.30 21.75 -1.04
N ALA A 80 16.97 20.63 -0.40
CA ALA A 80 17.61 19.33 -0.59
C ALA A 80 16.72 18.36 -1.41
N GLY A 81 17.19 17.15 -1.63
CA GLY A 81 16.44 16.10 -2.32
C GLY A 81 17.32 15.03 -2.91
N PHE A 82 16.69 14.15 -3.63
CA PHE A 82 17.34 13.07 -4.38
C PHE A 82 17.76 13.63 -5.75
N ASP A 83 19.06 13.65 -5.99
CA ASP A 83 19.63 13.98 -7.30
C ASP A 83 19.31 12.89 -8.33
N ASP A 84 19.76 13.09 -9.58
CA ASP A 84 19.51 12.14 -10.67
C ASP A 84 19.86 10.70 -10.28
N HIS A 85 18.86 9.83 -10.30
CA HIS A 85 19.00 8.42 -10.00
C HIS A 85 18.09 7.59 -10.90
N HIS A 86 18.40 6.29 -11.03
CA HIS A 86 17.79 5.43 -12.02
C HIS A 86 16.78 4.47 -11.38
N HIS A 87 15.62 4.31 -12.04
CA HIS A 87 14.63 3.26 -11.76
C HIS A 87 14.31 2.46 -13.01
N ARG A 88 13.90 1.21 -12.81
CA ARG A 88 13.38 0.33 -13.85
C ARG A 88 12.42 -0.68 -13.25
N GLU A 89 11.45 -1.14 -14.06
CA GLU A 89 10.53 -2.24 -13.71
C GLU A 89 9.78 -2.00 -12.40
N VAL A 90 9.40 -0.74 -12.12
CA VAL A 90 8.66 -0.37 -10.92
C VAL A 90 7.69 0.77 -11.22
N GLU A 91 6.54 0.74 -10.55
CA GLU A 91 5.60 1.85 -10.47
C GLU A 91 5.85 2.60 -9.15
N ILE A 92 6.11 3.89 -9.19
CA ILE A 92 6.34 4.72 -8.00
C ILE A 92 5.18 5.66 -7.82
N VAL A 93 4.51 5.57 -6.67
CA VAL A 93 3.42 6.47 -6.27
C VAL A 93 3.89 7.32 -5.11
N THR A 94 3.79 8.64 -5.25
CA THR A 94 4.20 9.62 -4.24
C THR A 94 2.99 10.37 -3.71
N TRP A 95 2.87 10.42 -2.37
CA TRP A 95 1.84 11.12 -1.62
C TRP A 95 2.50 12.13 -0.67
N VAL A 96 2.23 13.42 -0.86
CA VAL A 96 2.80 14.49 -0.04
C VAL A 96 1.85 14.81 1.12
N LEU A 97 2.40 14.82 2.35
CA LEU A 97 1.69 15.17 3.59
C LEU A 97 1.88 16.64 3.94
N ARG A 98 3.06 17.21 3.66
CA ARG A 98 3.42 18.60 3.90
C ARG A 98 4.54 19.04 2.97
N GLY A 99 4.57 20.34 2.63
CA GLY A 99 5.55 20.89 1.71
C GLY A 99 5.23 20.57 0.26
N ALA A 100 6.22 20.61 -0.60
CA ALA A 100 6.04 20.30 -2.01
C ALA A 100 7.29 19.65 -2.62
N LEU A 101 7.07 18.60 -3.42
CA LEU A 101 8.08 17.85 -4.15
C LEU A 101 8.15 18.35 -5.59
N VAL A 102 9.34 18.66 -6.06
CA VAL A 102 9.60 18.92 -7.48
C VAL A 102 10.18 17.67 -8.10
N HIS A 103 9.44 17.08 -9.03
CA HIS A 103 9.88 15.97 -9.87
C HIS A 103 10.38 16.48 -11.22
N GLN A 104 11.45 15.85 -11.72
CA GLN A 104 11.94 16.04 -13.08
C GLN A 104 12.58 14.75 -13.56
N ASP A 105 12.28 14.33 -14.80
CA ASP A 105 12.85 13.13 -15.39
C ASP A 105 13.50 13.34 -16.78
N ALA A 106 14.28 12.35 -17.21
CA ALA A 106 14.98 12.38 -18.50
C ALA A 106 14.04 12.22 -19.71
N ALA A 107 12.79 11.78 -19.51
CA ALA A 107 11.76 11.75 -20.56
C ALA A 107 11.15 13.14 -20.80
N GLY A 108 11.46 14.10 -19.93
CA GLY A 108 11.04 15.50 -20.05
C GLY A 108 9.82 15.86 -19.20
N HIS A 109 9.33 14.94 -18.37
CA HIS A 109 8.24 15.25 -17.45
C HIS A 109 8.76 16.10 -16.29
N ARG A 110 7.90 17.00 -15.84
CA ARG A 110 8.13 17.87 -14.69
C ARG A 110 6.84 18.09 -13.96
N GLY A 111 6.89 18.07 -12.63
CA GLY A 111 5.73 18.29 -11.80
C GLY A 111 6.07 18.84 -10.42
N VAL A 112 5.10 19.50 -9.81
CA VAL A 112 5.11 19.87 -8.39
C VAL A 112 4.01 19.08 -7.71
N VAL A 113 4.38 18.28 -6.72
CA VAL A 113 3.46 17.44 -5.94
C VAL A 113 3.31 18.05 -4.56
N ARG A 114 2.08 18.31 -4.14
CA ARG A 114 1.72 18.92 -2.86
C ARG A 114 0.55 18.18 -2.22
N PRO A 115 0.18 18.45 -0.96
CA PRO A 115 -0.97 17.81 -0.34
C PRO A 115 -2.23 17.90 -1.19
N GLY A 116 -2.89 16.75 -1.43
CA GLY A 116 -4.05 16.65 -2.33
C GLY A 116 -3.70 16.35 -3.78
N VAL A 117 -2.41 16.29 -4.14
CA VAL A 117 -1.94 15.85 -5.45
C VAL A 117 -1.20 14.53 -5.28
N VAL A 118 -1.54 13.55 -6.10
CA VAL A 118 -0.79 12.28 -6.22
C VAL A 118 0.05 12.31 -7.49
N GLN A 119 1.25 11.74 -7.41
CA GLN A 119 2.12 11.49 -8.55
C GLN A 119 2.28 9.99 -8.74
N ARG A 120 2.27 9.54 -10.00
CA ARG A 120 2.73 8.22 -10.40
C ARG A 120 3.81 8.36 -11.47
N MET A 121 4.92 7.65 -11.31
CA MET A 121 5.94 7.44 -12.31
C MET A 121 6.06 5.94 -12.59
N SER A 122 5.82 5.52 -13.83
CA SER A 122 6.13 4.20 -14.34
C SER A 122 7.55 4.20 -14.87
N ALA A 123 8.45 3.44 -14.25
CA ALA A 123 9.85 3.43 -14.67
C ALA A 123 10.08 2.65 -15.98
N GLY A 124 9.16 1.73 -16.32
CA GLY A 124 9.25 0.93 -17.55
C GLY A 124 10.62 0.26 -17.72
N SER A 125 11.17 0.32 -18.92
CA SER A 125 12.50 -0.21 -19.24
C SER A 125 13.67 0.54 -18.59
N GLY A 126 13.40 1.72 -18.04
CA GLY A 126 14.35 2.54 -17.30
C GLY A 126 14.15 4.04 -17.47
N VAL A 127 14.20 4.77 -16.37
CA VAL A 127 14.14 6.23 -16.33
C VAL A 127 15.15 6.77 -15.32
N VAL A 128 15.72 7.92 -15.62
CA VAL A 128 16.51 8.72 -14.67
C VAL A 128 15.67 9.90 -14.25
N HIS A 129 15.53 10.13 -12.94
CA HIS A 129 14.80 11.26 -12.41
C HIS A 129 15.43 11.84 -11.16
N SER A 130 15.00 13.03 -10.79
CA SER A 130 15.33 13.72 -9.55
C SER A 130 14.06 14.15 -8.83
N GLU A 131 14.12 14.17 -7.49
CA GLU A 131 13.01 14.55 -6.60
C GLU A 131 13.54 15.48 -5.51
N ARG A 132 13.11 16.74 -5.50
CA ARG A 132 13.70 17.76 -4.66
C ARG A 132 12.66 18.60 -3.91
N ASN A 133 13.02 19.00 -2.69
CA ASN A 133 12.29 20.01 -1.93
C ASN A 133 12.81 21.41 -2.29
N ASP A 134 12.56 21.86 -3.49
CA ASP A 134 12.95 23.20 -3.96
C ASP A 134 11.79 23.95 -4.66
N ALA A 135 10.55 23.55 -4.36
CA ALA A 135 9.35 24.14 -4.93
C ALA A 135 9.23 25.64 -4.65
N GLY A 136 9.59 26.10 -3.47
CA GLY A 136 9.56 27.52 -3.13
C GLY A 136 10.46 28.42 -4.01
N ARG A 137 11.41 27.83 -4.73
CA ARG A 137 12.19 28.55 -5.77
C ARG A 137 11.46 28.64 -7.12
N ARG A 138 10.44 27.82 -7.31
CA ARG A 138 9.72 27.64 -8.59
C ARG A 138 8.25 28.00 -8.52
N ASP A 139 7.66 27.95 -7.34
CA ASP A 139 6.26 28.23 -7.06
C ASP A 139 6.16 29.18 -5.86
N PRO A 140 5.72 30.42 -6.04
CA PRO A 140 5.57 31.40 -4.96
C PRO A 140 4.53 31.01 -3.89
N GLU A 141 3.64 30.05 -4.19
CA GLU A 141 2.64 29.55 -3.24
C GLU A 141 3.23 28.50 -2.27
N CYS A 142 4.44 28.00 -2.55
CA CYS A 142 5.14 27.06 -1.68
C CYS A 142 6.11 27.81 -0.76
N ASP A 143 6.08 27.52 0.54
CA ASP A 143 7.10 28.03 1.46
C ASP A 143 8.45 27.36 1.16
N ALA A 144 9.47 28.18 0.89
CA ALA A 144 10.81 27.72 0.54
C ALA A 144 11.58 27.16 1.75
N GLU A 145 11.11 27.39 2.96
CA GLU A 145 11.78 27.02 4.21
C GLU A 145 11.17 25.76 4.85
N ASP A 146 10.02 25.28 4.38
CA ASP A 146 9.36 24.11 4.94
C ASP A 146 10.03 22.80 4.52
N ASP A 147 10.20 21.91 5.51
CA ASP A 147 10.56 20.53 5.23
C ASP A 147 9.42 19.83 4.47
N LEU A 148 9.79 19.10 3.43
CA LEU A 148 8.89 18.23 2.70
C LEU A 148 8.69 16.92 3.48
N HIS A 149 7.44 16.54 3.75
CA HIS A 149 7.07 15.25 4.33
C HIS A 149 6.21 14.49 3.34
N LEU A 150 6.66 13.31 2.92
CA LEU A 150 5.98 12.49 1.92
C LEU A 150 6.00 11.00 2.28
N VAL A 151 5.12 10.26 1.62
CA VAL A 151 5.13 8.79 1.57
C VAL A 151 5.36 8.38 0.12
N GLN A 152 6.40 7.60 -0.12
CA GLN A 152 6.71 7.04 -1.44
C GLN A 152 6.53 5.52 -1.42
N MET A 153 5.76 5.01 -2.37
CA MET A 153 5.34 3.61 -2.44
C MET A 153 5.72 3.02 -3.80
N TRP A 154 6.32 1.84 -3.79
CA TRP A 154 6.74 1.15 -5.00
C TRP A 154 5.97 -0.14 -5.18
N ILE A 155 5.45 -0.35 -6.39
CA ILE A 155 4.63 -1.51 -6.74
C ILE A 155 5.25 -2.18 -7.97
N ALA A 156 5.22 -3.52 -7.98
CA ALA A 156 5.60 -4.28 -9.17
C ALA A 156 4.55 -4.07 -10.28
N PRO A 157 4.94 -3.73 -11.52
CA PRO A 157 4.03 -3.71 -12.65
C PRO A 157 3.66 -5.15 -13.07
N ASP A 158 2.52 -5.32 -13.77
CA ASP A 158 2.11 -6.60 -14.36
C ASP A 158 3.05 -7.11 -15.45
N SER A 159 3.75 -6.19 -16.10
CA SER A 159 4.62 -6.48 -17.25
C SER A 159 5.90 -5.69 -17.15
N ALA A 160 7.02 -6.35 -17.45
CA ALA A 160 8.32 -5.72 -17.57
C ALA A 160 8.43 -4.92 -18.88
N GLY A 161 9.30 -3.92 -18.91
CA GLY A 161 9.59 -3.10 -20.09
C GLY A 161 8.55 -1.99 -20.29
N GLY A 162 8.44 -1.54 -21.54
CA GLY A 162 7.62 -0.40 -21.91
C GLY A 162 8.35 0.93 -21.75
N ASP A 163 7.75 1.98 -22.27
CA ASP A 163 8.28 3.33 -22.15
C ASP A 163 7.98 3.89 -20.75
N PRO A 164 8.90 4.66 -20.16
CA PRO A 164 8.62 5.42 -18.96
C PRO A 164 7.43 6.36 -19.16
N ASP A 165 6.60 6.47 -18.11
CA ASP A 165 5.41 7.33 -18.15
C ASP A 165 5.21 8.04 -16.82
N TYR A 166 4.52 9.18 -16.85
CA TYR A 166 4.31 10.05 -15.70
C TYR A 166 2.89 10.60 -15.70
N GLU A 167 2.27 10.61 -14.53
CA GLU A 167 0.92 11.13 -14.34
C GLU A 167 0.78 11.82 -12.98
N GLN A 168 0.05 12.92 -12.93
CA GLN A 168 -0.40 13.56 -11.70
C GLN A 168 -1.92 13.64 -11.70
N GLY A 169 -2.51 13.49 -10.51
CA GLY A 169 -3.93 13.63 -10.28
C GLY A 169 -4.21 14.47 -9.05
N GLU A 170 -5.21 15.34 -9.14
CA GLU A 170 -5.71 16.11 -8.00
C GLU A 170 -6.85 15.37 -7.34
N LEU A 171 -6.92 15.41 -6.01
CA LEU A 171 -7.99 14.85 -5.22
C LEU A 171 -8.76 15.94 -4.51
N ASP A 172 -10.09 15.81 -4.52
CA ASP A 172 -10.97 16.67 -3.76
C ASP A 172 -10.84 16.40 -2.24
N ASP A 173 -10.46 17.41 -1.46
CA ASP A 173 -10.34 17.30 -0.01
C ASP A 173 -11.67 16.92 0.66
N ALA A 174 -12.81 17.39 0.12
CA ALA A 174 -14.12 17.01 0.64
C ALA A 174 -14.40 15.51 0.42
N ALA A 175 -13.97 14.95 -0.70
CA ALA A 175 -14.09 13.52 -0.97
C ALA A 175 -13.20 12.70 0.00
N LEU A 176 -11.97 13.12 0.24
CA LEU A 176 -11.05 12.48 1.21
C LEU A 176 -11.61 12.51 2.65
N ARG A 177 -12.32 13.58 3.04
CA ARG A 177 -13.02 13.67 4.34
C ARG A 177 -14.32 12.88 4.38
N GLY A 178 -14.90 12.59 3.22
CA GLY A 178 -16.12 11.79 3.09
C GLY A 178 -15.93 10.28 3.23
N GLY A 179 -14.71 9.78 3.08
CA GLY A 179 -14.40 8.36 3.17
C GLY A 179 -13.16 7.95 2.37
N LEU A 180 -13.05 6.65 2.05
CA LEU A 180 -11.97 6.12 1.25
C LEU A 180 -12.13 6.51 -0.23
N VAL A 181 -11.13 7.16 -0.79
CA VAL A 181 -11.06 7.57 -2.20
C VAL A 181 -9.94 6.81 -2.90
N ALA A 182 -10.18 6.33 -4.12
CA ALA A 182 -9.14 5.70 -4.93
C ALA A 182 -8.17 6.76 -5.45
N VAL A 183 -6.92 6.65 -5.02
CA VAL A 183 -5.82 7.56 -5.34
C VAL A 183 -5.09 7.08 -6.58
N ALA A 184 -4.70 5.80 -6.60
CA ALA A 184 -4.05 5.16 -7.73
C ALA A 184 -4.65 3.76 -7.95
N SER A 185 -4.88 3.37 -9.21
CA SER A 185 -5.47 2.06 -9.51
C SER A 185 -5.03 1.51 -10.85
N GLY A 186 -4.71 0.22 -10.88
CA GLY A 186 -4.56 -0.55 -12.12
C GLY A 186 -5.84 -1.29 -12.53
N ARG A 187 -6.86 -1.31 -11.66
CA ARG A 187 -8.15 -1.95 -11.91
C ARG A 187 -9.01 -1.09 -12.83
N ALA A 188 -9.56 -1.71 -13.87
CA ALA A 188 -10.40 -1.00 -14.85
C ALA A 188 -11.77 -0.59 -14.28
N ASP A 189 -12.25 -1.28 -13.23
CA ASP A 189 -13.54 -1.04 -12.55
C ASP A 189 -13.45 0.01 -11.43
N ARG A 190 -12.25 0.53 -11.14
CA ARG A 190 -12.00 1.55 -10.11
C ARG A 190 -11.52 2.83 -10.77
N GLY A 191 -12.35 3.87 -10.71
CA GLY A 191 -11.88 5.23 -11.02
C GLY A 191 -10.89 5.70 -9.95
N ALA A 192 -9.73 6.20 -10.39
CA ALA A 192 -8.70 6.75 -9.49
C ALA A 192 -8.11 8.02 -10.10
N ALA A 193 -7.42 8.82 -9.28
CA ALA A 193 -6.79 10.04 -9.74
C ALA A 193 -5.65 9.77 -10.73
N VAL A 194 -4.89 8.68 -10.55
CA VAL A 194 -3.85 8.21 -11.47
C VAL A 194 -3.95 6.71 -11.74
N ARG A 195 -3.43 6.26 -12.87
CA ARG A 195 -3.37 4.84 -13.21
C ARG A 195 -2.00 4.24 -12.87
N ILE A 196 -2.01 2.97 -12.44
CA ILE A 196 -0.80 2.16 -12.25
C ILE A 196 -0.83 0.92 -13.13
N GLY A 197 0.34 0.39 -13.46
CA GLY A 197 0.52 -0.78 -14.33
C GLY A 197 0.28 -2.13 -13.66
N ASN A 198 -0.32 -2.17 -12.47
CA ASN A 198 -0.69 -3.41 -11.76
C ASN A 198 -2.21 -3.51 -11.60
N ARG A 199 -2.84 -4.47 -12.30
CA ARG A 199 -4.30 -4.67 -12.32
C ARG A 199 -4.89 -5.16 -11.00
N ASP A 200 -4.07 -5.67 -10.10
CA ASP A 200 -4.48 -6.28 -8.84
C ASP A 200 -4.26 -5.37 -7.63
N ALA A 201 -3.99 -4.08 -7.88
CA ALA A 201 -3.71 -3.11 -6.83
C ALA A 201 -4.50 -1.82 -6.96
N VAL A 202 -4.93 -1.30 -5.80
CA VAL A 202 -5.55 0.03 -5.63
C VAL A 202 -4.97 0.68 -4.38
N LEU A 203 -4.51 1.92 -4.49
CA LEU A 203 -4.25 2.77 -3.34
C LEU A 203 -5.49 3.60 -3.02
N LEU A 204 -5.93 3.53 -1.78
CA LEU A 204 -7.02 4.32 -1.21
C LEU A 204 -6.45 5.28 -0.17
N ALA A 205 -7.07 6.45 -0.01
CA ALA A 205 -6.76 7.40 1.05
C ALA A 205 -8.04 7.92 1.70
N ALA A 206 -7.95 8.30 2.98
CA ALA A 206 -9.01 9.02 3.68
C ALA A 206 -8.41 9.97 4.72
N ARG A 207 -9.10 11.10 4.94
CA ARG A 207 -8.88 12.04 6.06
C ARG A 207 -10.05 11.96 7.00
N LEU A 208 -9.80 11.47 8.21
CA LEU A 208 -10.85 11.14 9.17
C LEU A 208 -10.82 12.13 10.33
N GLU A 209 -11.97 12.68 10.67
CA GLU A 209 -12.16 13.42 11.92
C GLU A 209 -12.28 12.45 13.11
N LEU A 210 -12.01 12.93 14.32
CA LEU A 210 -12.16 12.16 15.56
C LEU A 210 -13.53 11.45 15.61
N GLY A 211 -13.52 10.14 15.80
CA GLY A 211 -14.71 9.29 15.89
C GLY A 211 -15.29 8.88 14.53
N GLN A 212 -14.81 9.41 13.41
CA GLN A 212 -15.23 8.97 12.08
C GLN A 212 -14.67 7.58 11.76
N SER A 213 -15.47 6.77 11.08
CA SER A 213 -15.11 5.40 10.71
C SER A 213 -15.27 5.17 9.22
N VAL A 214 -14.38 4.33 8.66
CA VAL A 214 -14.46 3.83 7.30
C VAL A 214 -14.27 2.32 7.28
N ALA A 215 -15.08 1.62 6.47
CA ALA A 215 -14.89 0.19 6.23
C ALA A 215 -13.80 0.00 5.18
N LEU A 216 -12.81 -0.83 5.45
CA LEU A 216 -11.81 -1.25 4.47
C LEU A 216 -12.43 -2.26 3.50
N PRO A 217 -11.89 -2.37 2.26
CA PRO A 217 -12.33 -3.39 1.32
C PRO A 217 -12.13 -4.81 1.88
N ASP A 218 -12.96 -5.76 1.45
CA ASP A 218 -12.69 -7.18 1.65
C ASP A 218 -11.74 -7.67 0.55
N ALA A 219 -10.45 -7.54 0.80
CA ALA A 219 -9.39 -7.96 -0.11
C ALA A 219 -8.45 -8.96 0.56
N PRO A 220 -7.81 -9.86 -0.22
CA PRO A 220 -6.87 -10.85 0.32
C PRO A 220 -5.72 -10.21 1.09
N PHE A 221 -5.22 -9.07 0.62
CA PHE A 221 -4.08 -8.36 1.20
C PHE A 221 -4.39 -6.88 1.32
N LEU A 222 -4.35 -6.34 2.54
CA LEU A 222 -4.46 -4.92 2.82
C LEU A 222 -3.20 -4.44 3.54
N HIS A 223 -2.61 -3.35 3.06
CA HIS A 223 -1.57 -2.64 3.78
C HIS A 223 -2.13 -1.29 4.22
N LEU A 224 -2.52 -1.19 5.49
CA LEU A 224 -2.97 0.04 6.11
C LEU A 224 -1.78 0.78 6.72
N PHE A 225 -1.62 2.05 6.39
CA PHE A 225 -0.63 2.94 6.97
C PHE A 225 -1.32 4.17 7.56
N VAL A 226 -0.97 4.53 8.78
CA VAL A 226 -1.43 5.76 9.43
C VAL A 226 -0.40 6.85 9.14
N ALA A 227 -0.72 7.74 8.19
CA ALA A 227 0.18 8.82 7.82
C ALA A 227 0.16 9.98 8.83
N VAL A 228 -1.00 10.27 9.42
CA VAL A 228 -1.20 11.31 10.43
C VAL A 228 -2.18 10.81 11.49
N GLY A 229 -2.00 11.19 12.75
CA GLY A 229 -2.94 10.96 13.84
C GLY A 229 -2.94 9.56 14.40
N ALA A 230 -4.14 9.05 14.73
CA ALA A 230 -4.30 7.74 15.35
C ALA A 230 -5.66 7.12 14.99
N VAL A 231 -5.67 5.79 14.88
CA VAL A 231 -6.87 5.02 14.55
C VAL A 231 -6.93 3.72 15.35
N ASP A 232 -8.14 3.19 15.52
CA ASP A 232 -8.39 1.82 15.93
C ASP A 232 -8.88 1.01 14.74
N VAL A 233 -8.44 -0.25 14.63
CA VAL A 233 -8.85 -1.20 13.58
C VAL A 233 -9.56 -2.37 14.23
N ALA A 234 -10.83 -2.57 13.89
CA ALA A 234 -11.66 -3.63 14.46
C ALA A 234 -12.62 -4.20 13.41
N GLY A 235 -13.31 -5.28 13.74
CA GLY A 235 -14.33 -5.87 12.87
C GLY A 235 -13.80 -6.78 11.77
N GLY A 236 -14.69 -7.20 10.88
CA GLY A 236 -14.39 -8.19 9.85
C GLY A 236 -14.04 -9.55 10.47
N ALA A 237 -13.04 -10.21 9.92
CA ALA A 237 -12.55 -11.47 10.47
C ALA A 237 -11.67 -11.30 11.73
N LEU A 238 -11.36 -10.05 12.12
CA LEU A 238 -10.62 -9.73 13.34
C LEU A 238 -11.47 -9.89 14.61
N ASP A 239 -12.81 -9.87 14.49
CA ASP A 239 -13.77 -10.01 15.60
C ASP A 239 -14.11 -11.47 15.94
N VAL A 240 -13.24 -12.41 15.69
CA VAL A 240 -13.54 -13.82 15.97
C VAL A 240 -13.57 -14.03 17.48
N THR A 241 -14.77 -14.02 18.07
CA THR A 241 -15.00 -14.48 19.44
C THR A 241 -14.57 -15.94 19.56
N GLY A 242 -13.40 -16.18 20.19
CA GLY A 242 -12.84 -17.50 20.42
C GLY A 242 -11.90 -18.05 19.35
N GLY A 243 -11.52 -17.25 18.33
CA GLY A 243 -10.47 -17.57 17.35
C GLY A 243 -9.17 -16.85 17.69
N SER A 244 -8.04 -17.51 17.49
CA SER A 244 -6.74 -16.86 17.57
C SER A 244 -6.47 -16.08 16.27
N VAL A 245 -6.10 -14.80 16.41
CA VAL A 245 -5.50 -14.00 15.32
C VAL A 245 -3.99 -14.26 15.39
N ASP A 246 -3.39 -14.64 14.28
CA ASP A 246 -1.92 -14.75 14.23
C ASP A 246 -1.33 -13.34 14.13
N LEU A 247 -0.72 -12.88 15.22
CA LEU A 247 -0.02 -11.59 15.28
C LEU A 247 1.45 -11.84 15.02
N THR A 248 1.92 -11.49 13.82
CA THR A 248 3.33 -11.52 13.45
C THR A 248 3.91 -10.10 13.44
N GLY A 249 5.15 -9.92 13.91
CA GLY A 249 5.88 -8.65 13.77
C GLY A 249 6.10 -7.82 15.05
N GLY A 250 5.69 -8.31 16.23
CA GLY A 250 6.11 -7.74 17.51
C GLY A 250 7.44 -8.35 18.00
N ALA A 251 8.24 -7.59 18.76
CA ALA A 251 9.29 -8.19 19.59
C ALA A 251 8.65 -9.27 20.47
N VAL A 252 9.35 -10.40 20.67
CA VAL A 252 8.87 -11.55 21.45
C VAL A 252 8.31 -11.08 22.80
N GLY A 253 6.98 -11.00 22.92
CA GLY A 253 6.33 -10.57 24.17
C GLY A 253 5.02 -9.80 24.02
N ASP A 254 4.74 -9.16 22.90
CA ASP A 254 3.48 -8.44 22.69
C ASP A 254 2.38 -9.36 22.17
N VAL A 255 1.82 -10.16 23.08
CA VAL A 255 0.48 -10.74 22.88
C VAL A 255 -0.48 -9.56 23.05
N VAL A 256 -0.90 -8.94 21.94
CA VAL A 256 -2.06 -8.04 21.97
C VAL A 256 -3.26 -8.95 22.23
N ASP A 257 -3.74 -8.98 23.48
CA ASP A 257 -4.96 -9.66 23.85
C ASP A 257 -6.12 -8.89 23.17
N LEU A 258 -6.52 -9.36 21.99
CA LEU A 258 -7.73 -8.92 21.32
C LEU A 258 -8.92 -9.49 22.10
N GLN A 259 -9.14 -9.02 23.33
CA GLN A 259 -10.37 -9.29 24.05
C GLN A 259 -11.53 -8.76 23.21
N ALA A 260 -12.60 -9.52 23.15
CA ALA A 260 -13.81 -9.22 22.40
C ALA A 260 -14.20 -7.74 22.53
N GLY A 261 -14.10 -6.99 21.43
CA GLY A 261 -14.46 -5.56 21.34
C GLY A 261 -13.31 -4.55 21.36
N ASN A 262 -12.05 -4.96 21.54
CA ASN A 262 -10.92 -4.05 21.48
C ASN A 262 -10.20 -4.17 20.13
N GLY A 263 -10.26 -3.10 19.31
CA GLY A 263 -9.52 -2.98 18.07
C GLY A 263 -7.99 -2.89 18.29
N VAL A 264 -7.25 -2.96 17.20
CA VAL A 264 -5.81 -2.71 17.19
C VAL A 264 -5.56 -1.23 17.03
N ALA A 265 -4.96 -0.58 18.04
CA ALA A 265 -4.59 0.83 17.97
C ALA A 265 -3.33 1.03 17.12
N LEU A 266 -3.38 1.99 16.20
CA LEU A 266 -2.27 2.43 15.34
C LEU A 266 -2.11 3.94 15.44
N TRP A 267 -0.86 4.40 15.42
CA TRP A 267 -0.48 5.82 15.45
C TRP A 267 0.29 6.20 14.19
N ALA A 268 0.50 7.49 13.99
CA ALA A 268 1.26 8.01 12.87
C ALA A 268 2.60 7.28 12.67
N GLY A 269 2.86 6.80 11.47
CA GLY A 269 4.00 6.00 11.08
C GLY A 269 3.84 4.49 11.28
N ASP A 270 2.79 4.03 11.98
CA ASP A 270 2.49 2.61 12.10
C ASP A 270 1.82 2.07 10.83
N ALA A 271 2.04 0.79 10.56
CA ALA A 271 1.31 0.05 9.53
C ALA A 271 0.76 -1.27 10.06
N ALA A 272 -0.32 -1.75 9.43
CA ALA A 272 -0.84 -3.09 9.59
C ALA A 272 -0.95 -3.78 8.23
N ARG A 273 -0.36 -4.98 8.12
CA ARG A 273 -0.53 -5.88 6.99
C ARG A 273 -1.62 -6.88 7.35
N LEU A 274 -2.73 -6.83 6.65
CA LEU A 274 -3.94 -7.59 6.98
C LEU A 274 -4.19 -8.61 5.88
N THR A 275 -4.04 -9.90 6.20
CA THR A 275 -4.30 -10.99 5.26
C THR A 275 -5.62 -11.67 5.59
N GLY A 276 -6.58 -11.68 4.66
CA GLY A 276 -7.87 -12.33 4.82
C GLY A 276 -8.72 -11.72 5.94
N ALA A 277 -8.59 -10.41 6.19
CA ALA A 277 -9.22 -9.73 7.33
C ALA A 277 -10.72 -9.48 7.20
N GLY A 278 -11.32 -9.70 6.00
CA GLY A 278 -12.78 -9.66 5.81
C GLY A 278 -13.40 -8.26 5.94
N GLY A 279 -12.70 -7.22 5.50
CA GLY A 279 -13.23 -5.85 5.50
C GLY A 279 -13.35 -5.23 6.90
N PRO A 280 -12.25 -5.06 7.65
CA PRO A 280 -12.30 -4.44 8.97
C PRO A 280 -12.66 -2.95 8.87
N VAL A 281 -13.03 -2.35 10.00
CA VAL A 281 -13.37 -0.94 10.13
C VAL A 281 -12.22 -0.21 10.79
N VAL A 282 -11.85 0.92 10.22
CA VAL A 282 -10.88 1.88 10.78
C VAL A 282 -11.66 3.03 11.40
N THR A 283 -11.44 3.30 12.67
CA THR A 283 -12.08 4.41 13.40
C THR A 283 -10.99 5.38 13.91
N ALA A 284 -11.10 6.65 13.57
CA ALA A 284 -10.16 7.67 14.02
C ALA A 284 -10.31 7.95 15.51
N THR A 285 -9.24 7.79 16.27
CA THR A 285 -9.14 8.15 17.69
C THR A 285 -8.49 9.52 17.91
N ALA A 286 -7.97 10.11 16.84
CA ALA A 286 -7.59 11.52 16.68
C ALA A 286 -7.86 11.90 15.22
N GLN A 287 -7.77 13.17 14.83
CA GLN A 287 -7.79 13.53 13.41
C GLN A 287 -6.67 12.75 12.70
N ALA A 288 -7.03 12.01 11.64
CA ALA A 288 -6.12 11.05 11.02
C ALA A 288 -6.13 11.13 9.49
N GLU A 289 -5.00 10.80 8.89
CA GLU A 289 -4.90 10.51 7.45
C GLU A 289 -4.35 9.10 7.28
N VAL A 290 -5.06 8.27 6.50
CA VAL A 290 -4.71 6.88 6.27
C VAL A 290 -4.52 6.61 4.79
N LEU A 291 -3.52 5.74 4.49
CA LEU A 291 -3.26 5.19 3.16
C LEU A 291 -3.49 3.68 3.23
N VAL A 292 -4.23 3.15 2.27
CA VAL A 292 -4.59 1.72 2.25
C VAL A 292 -4.32 1.14 0.87
N TRP A 293 -3.38 0.20 0.78
CA TRP A 293 -3.25 -0.64 -0.41
C TRP A 293 -4.23 -1.81 -0.33
N GLU A 294 -5.10 -1.91 -1.30
CA GLU A 294 -5.99 -3.04 -1.59
C GLU A 294 -5.34 -3.87 -2.69
N MET A 295 -4.97 -5.14 -2.39
CA MET A 295 -4.22 -5.98 -3.32
C MET A 295 -4.81 -7.39 -3.42
N TYR A 296 -4.77 -7.96 -4.63
CA TYR A 296 -5.39 -9.25 -4.96
C TYR A 296 -4.39 -10.30 -5.45
N ALA A 297 -3.11 -9.93 -5.56
CA ALA A 297 -2.01 -10.81 -5.97
C ALA A 297 -0.80 -10.64 -5.04
N THR A 298 0.12 -11.61 -5.16
CA THR A 298 1.47 -11.58 -4.58
C THR A 298 2.51 -11.65 -5.70
N LEU A 299 3.78 -11.49 -5.35
CA LEU A 299 4.91 -11.58 -6.30
C LEU A 299 5.40 -13.02 -6.52
N ASP A 300 4.81 -14.00 -5.85
CA ASP A 300 5.16 -15.44 -5.91
C ASP A 300 4.44 -16.16 -7.06
#